data_efe1474caf39623aa84959285d8afbb1
#
_entry.id   efe1474caf39623aa84959285d8afbb1
#
_cell.length_a   1.000
_cell.length_b   1.000
_cell.length_c   1.000
_cell.angle_alpha   90.00
_cell.angle_beta   90.00
_cell.angle_gamma   90.00
#
_symmetry.space_group_name_H-M   'P 1'
#
loop_
_entity.id
_entity.type
_entity.pdbx_description
1 polymer ?
#
loop_
_entity_poly.entity_id
_entity_poly.type
_entity_poly.pdbx_seq_one_letter_code
_entity_poly.pdbx_strand_id
1 'polypeptide(L)'
;MAVKDGGAQAVMSSYNYIGTTYAGADYALLNTVLRDEWGFRGMVLSDYFAGFGFQNADQMIRSGNDSMLSTTDVTNHVTDRSATSVRAMRNAAHNILYTAVNGYHYEHGEPSVSIPIWQTIAWIVVGMLGVMLVVLEVIAIKRFLSRRKENSLRMLAQSPEQE
;
A
#
# COMPACT_ATOMS: atom_id res chain seq x y z
N MET A 1 -2.86 16.82 22.25
CA MET A 1 -3.50 16.48 20.92
C MET A 1 -2.39 16.16 19.93
N ALA A 2 -2.65 15.29 18.89
CA ALA A 2 -1.60 14.76 18.00
C ALA A 2 -0.70 15.83 17.35
N VAL A 3 -1.26 16.94 16.91
CA VAL A 3 -0.50 18.05 16.30
C VAL A 3 0.21 18.87 17.37
N LYS A 4 -0.54 19.49 18.30
CA LYS A 4 0.03 20.47 19.25
C LYS A 4 0.98 19.85 20.28
N ASP A 5 0.65 18.67 20.77
CA ASP A 5 1.37 18.04 21.88
C ASP A 5 2.19 16.82 21.44
N GLY A 6 1.73 16.15 20.37
CA GLY A 6 2.34 14.91 19.86
C GLY A 6 3.35 15.11 18.75
N GLY A 7 3.52 16.33 18.22
CA GLY A 7 4.52 16.63 17.19
C GLY A 7 4.29 15.92 15.85
N ALA A 8 3.02 15.65 15.48
CA ALA A 8 2.70 15.01 14.20
C ALA A 8 3.28 15.83 13.03
N GLN A 9 4.01 15.16 12.12
CA GLN A 9 4.68 15.78 10.98
C GLN A 9 3.89 15.66 9.67
N ALA A 10 2.84 14.84 9.64
CA ALA A 10 1.93 14.71 8.51
C ALA A 10 0.51 14.47 9.01
N VAL A 11 -0.46 14.97 8.27
CA VAL A 11 -1.88 14.72 8.49
C VAL A 11 -2.56 14.37 7.17
N MET A 12 -3.60 13.54 7.23
CA MET A 12 -4.44 13.23 6.09
C MET A 12 -5.74 14.03 6.19
N SER A 13 -6.14 14.72 5.11
CA SER A 13 -7.47 15.30 5.01
C SER A 13 -8.50 14.19 4.74
N SER A 14 -9.75 14.42 5.11
CA SER A 14 -10.80 13.39 5.02
C SER A 14 -11.69 13.57 3.79
N TYR A 15 -12.58 12.59 3.51
CA TYR A 15 -13.66 12.74 2.54
C TYR A 15 -14.81 13.63 3.04
N ASN A 16 -14.80 14.00 4.31
CA ASN A 16 -15.90 14.68 4.96
C ASN A 16 -16.03 16.12 4.49
N TYR A 17 -17.23 16.65 4.70
CA TYR A 17 -17.56 18.05 4.51
C TYR A 17 -17.72 18.74 5.86
N ILE A 18 -17.32 20.01 5.92
CA ILE A 18 -17.62 20.93 7.01
C ILE A 18 -18.66 21.91 6.47
N GLY A 19 -19.91 21.71 6.87
CA GLY A 19 -21.03 22.40 6.22
C GLY A 19 -21.12 22.02 4.74
N THR A 20 -20.89 22.96 3.84
CA THR A 20 -20.94 22.76 2.38
C THR A 20 -19.55 22.64 1.76
N THR A 21 -18.47 22.79 2.54
CA THR A 21 -17.09 22.80 2.03
C THR A 21 -16.42 21.45 2.27
N TYR A 22 -15.84 20.88 1.24
CA TYR A 22 -15.02 19.69 1.34
C TYR A 22 -13.77 19.95 2.21
N ALA A 23 -13.53 19.15 3.24
CA ALA A 23 -12.47 19.38 4.23
C ALA A 23 -11.06 19.48 3.62
N GLY A 24 -10.77 18.67 2.58
CA GLY A 24 -9.50 18.71 1.86
C GLY A 24 -9.30 19.95 0.97
N ALA A 25 -10.34 20.76 0.80
CA ALA A 25 -10.31 22.04 0.06
C ALA A 25 -10.78 23.21 0.93
N ASP A 26 -10.80 23.04 2.24
CA ASP A 26 -11.21 24.08 3.20
C ASP A 26 -9.98 24.85 3.68
N TYR A 27 -9.83 26.10 3.18
CA TYR A 27 -8.72 26.97 3.58
C TYR A 27 -8.73 27.32 5.07
N ALA A 28 -9.92 27.55 5.66
CA ALA A 28 -10.03 27.88 7.07
C ALA A 28 -9.56 26.72 7.95
N LEU A 29 -9.95 25.49 7.61
CA LEU A 29 -9.48 24.30 8.32
C LEU A 29 -7.97 24.10 8.17
N LEU A 30 -7.46 24.09 6.92
CA LEU A 30 -6.09 23.65 6.64
C LEU A 30 -5.03 24.74 6.88
N ASN A 31 -5.38 26.01 6.76
CA ASN A 31 -4.45 27.10 7.06
C ASN A 31 -4.77 27.76 8.40
N THR A 32 -5.94 28.36 8.58
CA THR A 32 -6.22 29.16 9.79
C THR A 32 -6.17 28.29 11.04
N VAL A 33 -6.87 27.16 11.07
CA VAL A 33 -6.89 26.30 12.28
C VAL A 33 -5.61 25.46 12.37
N LEU A 34 -5.34 24.66 11.32
CA LEU A 34 -4.26 23.67 11.39
C LEU A 34 -2.88 24.35 11.46
N ARG A 35 -2.58 25.30 10.56
CA ARG A 35 -1.25 25.90 10.44
C ARG A 35 -1.08 27.10 11.37
N ASP A 36 -2.03 28.03 11.40
CA ASP A 36 -1.86 29.27 12.17
C ASP A 36 -2.15 29.05 13.66
N GLU A 37 -3.32 28.46 14.02
CA GLU A 37 -3.66 28.29 15.43
C GLU A 37 -2.93 27.12 16.10
N TRP A 38 -2.72 26.01 15.37
CA TRP A 38 -2.07 24.82 15.94
C TRP A 38 -0.56 24.76 15.65
N GLY A 39 -0.03 25.63 14.81
CA GLY A 39 1.39 25.71 14.48
C GLY A 39 1.89 24.53 13.63
N PHE A 40 1.03 23.85 12.89
CA PHE A 40 1.41 22.71 12.07
C PHE A 40 2.26 23.15 10.87
N ARG A 41 3.43 22.55 10.72
CA ARG A 41 4.41 22.89 9.67
C ARG A 41 4.62 21.77 8.63
N GLY A 42 4.12 20.60 8.92
CA GLY A 42 4.28 19.42 8.08
C GLY A 42 3.35 19.38 6.87
N MET A 43 3.33 18.25 6.17
CA MET A 43 2.51 18.09 4.98
C MET A 43 1.08 17.64 5.28
N VAL A 44 0.15 18.10 4.46
CA VAL A 44 -1.22 17.61 4.39
C VAL A 44 -1.37 16.74 3.14
N LEU A 45 -1.72 15.47 3.32
CA LEU A 45 -2.02 14.52 2.25
C LEU A 45 -3.54 14.40 2.09
N SER A 46 -4.06 14.34 0.86
CA SER A 46 -5.48 14.06 0.65
C SER A 46 -5.85 12.65 1.11
N ASP A 47 -7.15 12.40 1.29
CA ASP A 47 -7.65 11.04 1.21
C ASP A 47 -7.52 10.50 -0.21
N TYR A 48 -7.69 9.18 -0.40
CA TYR A 48 -7.46 8.53 -1.69
C TYR A 48 -8.36 9.11 -2.79
N PHE A 49 -7.75 9.51 -3.91
CA PHE A 49 -8.48 9.98 -5.07
C PHE A 49 -9.16 8.82 -5.79
N ALA A 50 -10.48 8.78 -5.68
CA ALA A 50 -11.34 7.77 -6.29
C ALA A 50 -12.16 8.30 -7.48
N GLY A 51 -11.72 9.39 -8.12
CA GLY A 51 -12.42 10.02 -9.25
C GLY A 51 -13.57 10.94 -8.84
N PHE A 52 -13.68 11.29 -7.55
CA PHE A 52 -14.72 12.20 -7.08
C PHE A 52 -14.40 13.65 -7.46
N GLY A 53 -15.34 14.33 -8.12
CA GLY A 53 -15.16 15.70 -8.63
C GLY A 53 -14.88 16.76 -7.54
N PHE A 54 -15.21 16.50 -6.28
CA PHE A 54 -14.91 17.40 -5.17
C PHE A 54 -13.43 17.40 -4.76
N GLN A 55 -12.68 16.35 -5.11
CA GLN A 55 -11.23 16.28 -4.91
C GLN A 55 -10.48 16.97 -6.06
N ASN A 56 -10.75 18.23 -6.32
CA ASN A 56 -10.11 18.98 -7.38
C ASN A 56 -8.72 19.48 -6.96
N ALA A 57 -7.66 19.07 -7.67
CA ALA A 57 -6.27 19.37 -7.34
C ALA A 57 -5.97 20.88 -7.29
N ASP A 58 -6.51 21.66 -8.23
CA ASP A 58 -6.31 23.13 -8.28
C ASP A 58 -6.94 23.85 -7.08
N GLN A 59 -8.08 23.35 -6.61
CA GLN A 59 -8.74 23.89 -5.43
C GLN A 59 -8.03 23.47 -4.15
N MET A 60 -7.66 22.20 -4.05
CA MET A 60 -7.04 21.61 -2.86
C MET A 60 -5.66 22.21 -2.58
N ILE A 61 -4.80 22.37 -3.60
CA ILE A 61 -3.46 22.96 -3.43
C ILE A 61 -3.55 24.40 -2.91
N ARG A 62 -4.51 25.20 -3.40
CA ARG A 62 -4.73 26.57 -2.93
C ARG A 62 -5.30 26.65 -1.53
N SER A 63 -5.96 25.60 -1.09
CA SER A 63 -6.53 25.51 0.25
C SER A 63 -5.57 24.93 1.31
N GLY A 64 -4.32 24.57 0.93
CA GLY A 64 -3.31 24.12 1.86
C GLY A 64 -3.17 22.59 1.97
N ASN A 65 -3.78 21.84 1.05
CA ASN A 65 -3.51 20.42 0.87
C ASN A 65 -2.25 20.27 -0.03
N ASP A 66 -1.23 19.60 0.44
CA ASP A 66 0.10 19.62 -0.19
C ASP A 66 0.30 18.50 -1.20
N SER A 67 -0.38 17.37 -1.03
CA SER A 67 -0.22 16.19 -1.88
C SER A 67 -1.52 15.45 -2.09
N MET A 68 -1.68 14.86 -3.28
CA MET A 68 -2.82 14.01 -3.63
C MET A 68 -2.46 12.54 -3.48
N LEU A 69 -3.22 11.79 -2.70
CA LEU A 69 -3.06 10.35 -2.60
C LEU A 69 -3.75 9.68 -3.79
N SER A 70 -2.95 9.24 -4.76
CA SER A 70 -3.42 8.50 -5.93
C SER A 70 -2.36 7.47 -6.35
N THR A 71 -2.79 6.32 -6.87
CA THR A 71 -1.87 5.27 -7.31
C THR A 71 -1.58 5.31 -8.81
N THR A 72 -2.61 5.47 -9.62
CA THR A 72 -2.51 5.33 -11.08
C THR A 72 -3.17 6.46 -11.87
N ASP A 73 -4.11 7.19 -11.25
CA ASP A 73 -4.81 8.27 -11.93
C ASP A 73 -4.02 9.58 -11.82
N VAL A 74 -3.43 9.97 -12.94
CA VAL A 74 -2.68 11.23 -13.09
C VAL A 74 -3.53 12.35 -13.68
N THR A 75 -4.82 12.12 -13.90
CA THR A 75 -5.71 13.11 -14.55
C THR A 75 -6.03 14.28 -13.62
N ASN A 76 -6.10 14.03 -12.30
CA ASN A 76 -6.36 15.05 -11.30
C ASN A 76 -5.05 15.67 -10.77
N HIS A 77 -4.46 16.55 -11.57
CA HIS A 77 -3.26 17.29 -11.24
C HIS A 77 -3.51 18.80 -11.32
N VAL A 78 -2.59 19.60 -10.76
CA VAL A 78 -2.68 21.06 -10.79
C VAL A 78 -2.49 21.57 -12.22
N THR A 79 -3.51 22.18 -12.78
CA THR A 79 -3.53 22.72 -14.15
C THR A 79 -3.39 24.23 -14.17
N ASP A 80 -3.83 24.93 -13.13
CA ASP A 80 -3.75 26.39 -13.02
C ASP A 80 -2.31 26.86 -12.88
N ARG A 81 -1.90 27.77 -13.78
CA ARG A 81 -0.56 28.38 -13.82
C ARG A 81 -0.54 29.81 -13.30
N SER A 82 -1.60 30.25 -12.64
CA SER A 82 -1.65 31.60 -12.04
C SER A 82 -0.57 31.78 -10.96
N ALA A 83 -0.22 33.03 -10.67
CA ALA A 83 0.77 33.34 -9.64
C ALA A 83 0.37 32.80 -8.24
N THR A 84 -0.93 32.78 -7.95
CA THR A 84 -1.46 32.22 -6.70
C THR A 84 -1.30 30.70 -6.62
N SER A 85 -1.56 30.01 -7.71
CA SER A 85 -1.36 28.55 -7.80
C SER A 85 0.13 28.18 -7.71
N VAL A 86 1.00 28.90 -8.42
CA VAL A 86 2.46 28.68 -8.32
C VAL A 86 2.97 28.90 -6.90
N ARG A 87 2.46 29.93 -6.21
CA ARG A 87 2.80 30.16 -4.78
C ARG A 87 2.32 29.01 -3.91
N ALA A 88 1.10 28.52 -4.11
CA ALA A 88 0.56 27.38 -3.36
C ALA A 88 1.39 26.11 -3.60
N MET A 89 1.78 25.81 -4.84
CA MET A 89 2.68 24.69 -5.15
C MET A 89 4.06 24.81 -4.47
N ARG A 90 4.62 26.00 -4.39
CA ARG A 90 5.89 26.23 -3.65
C ARG A 90 5.73 26.00 -2.16
N ASN A 91 4.62 26.44 -1.57
CA ASN A 91 4.32 26.20 -0.16
C ASN A 91 4.14 24.69 0.11
N ALA A 92 3.41 24.00 -0.78
CA ALA A 92 3.25 22.55 -0.68
C ALA A 92 4.59 21.81 -0.76
N ALA A 93 5.45 22.16 -1.72
CA ALA A 93 6.79 21.59 -1.82
C ALA A 93 7.63 21.86 -0.56
N HIS A 94 7.55 23.06 0.01
CA HIS A 94 8.21 23.38 1.29
C HIS A 94 7.69 22.48 2.43
N ASN A 95 6.38 22.30 2.55
CA ASN A 95 5.78 21.49 3.62
C ASN A 95 6.16 20.00 3.49
N ILE A 96 6.19 19.47 2.25
CA ILE A 96 6.64 18.12 1.96
C ILE A 96 8.12 17.95 2.34
N LEU A 97 8.98 18.87 1.92
CA LEU A 97 10.41 18.84 2.25
C LEU A 97 10.64 18.98 3.76
N TYR A 98 9.90 19.87 4.42
CA TYR A 98 9.96 20.00 5.87
C TYR A 98 9.64 18.69 6.57
N THR A 99 8.57 17.99 6.14
CA THR A 99 8.21 16.68 6.68
C THR A 99 9.30 15.64 6.42
N ALA A 100 9.89 15.64 5.22
CA ALA A 100 10.94 14.70 4.88
C ALA A 100 12.20 14.87 5.72
N VAL A 101 12.71 16.11 5.86
CA VAL A 101 13.95 16.38 6.59
C VAL A 101 13.81 16.29 8.12
N ASN A 102 12.60 16.42 8.65
CA ASN A 102 12.31 16.22 10.07
C ASN A 102 11.76 14.81 10.36
N GLY A 103 11.73 13.95 9.36
CA GLY A 103 11.31 12.55 9.52
C GLY A 103 12.43 11.68 10.09
N TYR A 104 12.05 10.63 10.80
CA TYR A 104 12.98 9.67 11.41
C TYR A 104 14.04 9.14 10.44
N HIS A 105 13.66 8.87 9.20
CA HIS A 105 14.56 8.33 8.18
C HIS A 105 15.69 9.28 7.79
N TYR A 106 15.43 10.58 7.78
CA TYR A 106 16.47 11.56 7.44
C TYR A 106 17.57 11.62 8.49
N GLU A 107 17.22 11.48 9.77
CA GLU A 107 18.15 11.52 10.88
C GLU A 107 18.88 10.18 11.13
N HIS A 108 18.19 9.05 10.91
CA HIS A 108 18.66 7.71 11.30
C HIS A 108 18.99 6.80 10.11
N GLY A 109 18.77 7.27 8.88
CA GLY A 109 18.93 6.46 7.67
C GLY A 109 17.78 5.46 7.45
N GLU A 110 17.90 4.64 6.42
CA GLU A 110 16.88 3.63 6.12
C GLU A 110 16.85 2.55 7.22
N PRO A 111 15.65 2.14 7.67
CA PRO A 111 15.56 1.05 8.61
C PRO A 111 16.14 -0.21 7.97
N SER A 112 17.01 -0.92 8.68
CA SER A 112 17.45 -2.24 8.25
C SER A 112 16.23 -3.16 8.23
N VAL A 113 15.76 -3.51 7.04
CA VAL A 113 14.66 -4.46 6.87
C VAL A 113 15.22 -5.85 7.19
N SER A 114 15.18 -6.25 8.45
CA SER A 114 15.42 -7.64 8.82
C SER A 114 14.16 -8.45 8.55
N ILE A 115 14.29 -9.53 7.77
CA ILE A 115 13.18 -10.47 7.58
C ILE A 115 12.83 -11.06 8.96
N PRO A 116 11.60 -10.90 9.46
CA PRO A 116 11.21 -11.43 10.76
C PRO A 116 11.44 -12.95 10.83
N ILE A 117 11.97 -13.45 11.94
CA ILE A 117 12.29 -14.87 12.12
C ILE A 117 11.09 -15.78 11.80
N TRP A 118 9.88 -15.36 12.16
CA TRP A 118 8.66 -16.12 11.87
C TRP A 118 8.42 -16.32 10.37
N GLN A 119 8.78 -15.34 9.54
CA GLN A 119 8.64 -15.43 8.07
C GLN A 119 9.62 -16.46 7.50
N THR A 120 10.85 -16.49 7.98
CA THR A 120 11.84 -17.49 7.61
C THR A 120 11.36 -18.88 8.00
N ILE A 121 10.85 -19.06 9.23
CA ILE A 121 10.27 -20.33 9.70
C ILE A 121 9.09 -20.75 8.81
N ALA A 122 8.19 -19.81 8.46
CA ALA A 122 7.04 -20.09 7.59
C ALA A 122 7.49 -20.62 6.22
N TRP A 123 8.49 -20.01 5.59
CA TRP A 123 9.03 -20.50 4.32
C TRP A 123 9.67 -21.88 4.43
N ILE A 124 10.39 -22.17 5.51
CA ILE A 124 10.96 -23.52 5.77
C ILE A 124 9.85 -24.56 5.90
N VAL A 125 8.80 -24.26 6.67
CA VAL A 125 7.66 -25.17 6.85
C VAL A 125 6.95 -25.45 5.53
N VAL A 126 6.68 -24.40 4.73
CA VAL A 126 6.06 -24.54 3.39
C VAL A 126 6.94 -25.38 2.48
N GLY A 127 8.26 -25.16 2.48
CA GLY A 127 9.21 -25.95 1.72
C GLY A 127 9.19 -27.43 2.11
N MET A 128 9.22 -27.73 3.41
CA MET A 128 9.16 -29.12 3.92
C MET A 128 7.84 -29.81 3.53
N LEU A 129 6.71 -29.11 3.64
CA LEU A 129 5.42 -29.63 3.21
C LEU A 129 5.39 -29.93 1.71
N GLY A 130 5.97 -29.06 0.90
CA GLY A 130 6.11 -29.27 -0.55
C GLY A 130 6.92 -30.52 -0.88
N VAL A 131 8.08 -30.70 -0.26
CA VAL A 131 8.91 -31.90 -0.43
C VAL A 131 8.15 -33.15 0.00
N MET A 132 7.46 -33.11 1.15
CA MET A 132 6.66 -34.23 1.62
C MET A 132 5.56 -34.65 0.63
N LEU A 133 4.85 -33.67 0.05
CA LEU A 133 3.83 -33.95 -0.97
C LEU A 133 4.43 -34.63 -2.19
N VAL A 134 5.55 -34.12 -2.71
CA VAL A 134 6.25 -34.74 -3.85
C VAL A 134 6.65 -36.18 -3.54
N VAL A 135 7.19 -36.45 -2.36
CA VAL A 135 7.54 -37.82 -1.93
C VAL A 135 6.32 -38.73 -1.88
N LEU A 136 5.21 -38.25 -1.32
CA LEU A 136 3.96 -39.00 -1.25
C LEU A 136 3.41 -39.30 -2.67
N GLU A 137 3.45 -38.34 -3.58
CA GLU A 137 3.06 -38.54 -4.98
C GLU A 137 3.92 -39.62 -5.66
N VAL A 138 5.23 -39.55 -5.52
CA VAL A 138 6.16 -40.54 -6.07
C VAL A 138 5.85 -41.94 -5.53
N ILE A 139 5.59 -42.08 -4.23
CA ILE A 139 5.21 -43.35 -3.61
C ILE A 139 3.87 -43.82 -4.16
N ALA A 140 2.88 -42.96 -4.28
CA ALA A 140 1.57 -43.29 -4.81
C ALA A 140 1.66 -43.78 -6.28
N ILE A 141 2.41 -43.09 -7.11
CA ILE A 141 2.64 -43.48 -8.51
C ILE A 141 3.36 -44.83 -8.59
N LYS A 142 4.42 -45.05 -7.81
CA LYS A 142 5.11 -46.35 -7.78
C LYS A 142 4.18 -47.49 -7.36
N ARG A 143 3.38 -47.29 -6.30
CA ARG A 143 2.38 -48.30 -5.86
C ARG A 143 1.33 -48.57 -6.93
N PHE A 144 0.84 -47.51 -7.61
CA PHE A 144 -0.14 -47.66 -8.68
C PHE A 144 0.42 -48.48 -9.85
N LEU A 145 1.62 -48.15 -10.31
CA LEU A 145 2.31 -48.86 -11.38
C LEU A 145 2.59 -50.34 -11.04
N SER A 146 3.04 -50.61 -9.81
CA SER A 146 3.24 -51.99 -9.33
C SER A 146 1.96 -52.78 -9.34
N ARG A 147 0.86 -52.26 -8.82
CA ARG A 147 -0.46 -52.92 -8.85
C ARG A 147 -0.97 -53.19 -10.25
N ARG A 148 -0.76 -52.23 -11.16
CA ARG A 148 -1.14 -52.36 -12.56
C ARG A 148 -0.37 -53.52 -13.25
N LYS A 149 0.94 -53.60 -12.98
CA LYS A 149 1.78 -54.69 -13.51
C LYS A 149 1.35 -56.03 -12.96
N GLU A 150 1.04 -56.16 -11.69
CA GLU A 150 0.58 -57.38 -11.05
C GLU A 150 -0.77 -57.84 -11.58
N ASN A 151 -1.71 -56.93 -11.78
CA ASN A 151 -3.00 -57.22 -12.40
C ASN A 151 -2.85 -57.68 -13.84
N SER A 152 -1.98 -57.06 -14.64
CA SER A 152 -1.69 -57.51 -16.02
C SER A 152 -1.13 -58.93 -16.04
N LEU A 153 -0.21 -59.27 -15.14
CA LEU A 153 0.35 -60.61 -15.06
C LEU A 153 -0.70 -61.66 -14.65
N ARG A 154 -1.61 -61.30 -13.74
CA ARG A 154 -2.72 -62.18 -13.31
C ARG A 154 -3.71 -62.43 -14.48
N MET A 155 -4.00 -61.40 -15.28
CA MET A 155 -4.88 -61.53 -16.46
C MET A 155 -4.27 -62.45 -17.49
N LEU A 156 -2.96 -62.36 -17.76
CA LEU A 156 -2.25 -63.25 -18.69
C LEU A 156 -2.19 -64.68 -18.18
N ALA A 157 -2.02 -64.89 -16.87
CA ALA A 157 -2.03 -66.23 -16.27
C ALA A 157 -3.40 -66.91 -16.23
N GLN A 158 -4.49 -66.16 -16.38
CA GLN A 158 -5.88 -66.70 -16.42
C GLN A 158 -6.43 -66.86 -17.83
N SER A 159 -5.67 -66.52 -18.86
CA SER A 159 -6.08 -66.79 -20.25
C SER A 159 -5.94 -68.27 -20.53
N PRO A 160 -7.02 -69.03 -20.74
CA PRO A 160 -6.89 -70.46 -21.05
C PRO A 160 -6.27 -70.61 -22.43
N GLU A 161 -5.32 -71.58 -22.55
CA GLU A 161 -4.83 -72.07 -23.83
C GLU A 161 -6.08 -72.59 -24.59
N GLN A 162 -6.44 -71.85 -25.60
CA GLN A 162 -7.40 -72.36 -26.60
C GLN A 162 -6.56 -73.07 -27.67
N GLU A 163 -6.51 -74.41 -27.54
CA GLU A 163 -6.24 -75.27 -28.63
C GLU A 163 -7.54 -75.52 -29.49
#